data_64e487e31dc771e800bed1b517ac0f3e
#
_entry.id   64e487e31dc771e800bed1b517ac0f3e
#
_cell.length_a   1.000
_cell.length_b   1.000
_cell.length_c   1.000
_cell.angle_alpha   90.00
_cell.angle_beta   90.00
_cell.angle_gamma   90.00
#
_symmetry.space_group_name_H-M   'P 1'
#
loop_
_entity.id
_entity.type
_entity.pdbx_description
1 polymer ?
#
loop_
_entity_poly.entity_id
_entity_poly.type
_entity_poly.pdbx_seq_one_letter_code
_entity_poly.pdbx_strand_id
1 'polypeptide(L)'
;MELRGRNVLIVGFERTGEALCRFLLGRGARVRVSDKKPAEAFGTKLDDFAGRGVVFEMGGHRPESFLEADLIVPSPGVPPLAEIRAAREKGVPVLSEIELAYLFLRGRIVAITGSNGK
;
A
#
# COMPACT_ATOMS: atom_id res chain seq x y z
N MET A 1 -1.48 8.80 -12.15
CA MET A 1 -1.29 7.34 -12.03
C MET A 1 -2.64 6.65 -12.04
N GLU A 2 -2.78 5.66 -12.87
CA GLU A 2 -4.01 4.90 -12.97
C GLU A 2 -3.91 3.64 -12.12
N LEU A 3 -4.83 3.47 -11.19
CA LEU A 3 -4.78 2.33 -10.26
C LEU A 3 -5.71 1.19 -10.65
N ARG A 4 -6.66 1.43 -11.55
CA ARG A 4 -7.64 0.41 -11.90
C ARG A 4 -6.94 -0.84 -12.43
N GLY A 5 -7.23 -1.98 -11.83
CA GLY A 5 -6.64 -3.26 -12.24
C GLY A 5 -5.20 -3.46 -11.85
N ARG A 6 -4.57 -2.48 -11.19
CA ARG A 6 -3.19 -2.61 -10.77
C ARG A 6 -3.08 -3.41 -9.48
N ASN A 7 -2.01 -4.16 -9.35
CA ASN A 7 -1.74 -4.92 -8.15
C ASN A 7 -0.99 -4.03 -7.17
N VAL A 8 -1.65 -3.64 -6.09
CA VAL A 8 -1.03 -2.77 -5.09
C VAL A 8 -0.79 -3.58 -3.84
N LEU A 9 0.44 -3.55 -3.36
CA LEU A 9 0.83 -4.23 -2.13
C LEU A 9 0.97 -3.22 -1.02
N ILE A 10 0.15 -3.35 0.01
CA ILE A 10 0.27 -2.55 1.22
C ILE A 10 1.15 -3.33 2.18
N VAL A 11 2.17 -2.69 2.71
CA VAL A 11 3.06 -3.31 3.68
C VAL A 11 2.78 -2.71 5.04
N GLY A 12 2.25 -3.54 5.95
CA GLY A 12 1.86 -3.10 7.28
C GLY A 12 0.39 -2.68 7.31
N PHE A 13 -0.42 -3.43 8.06
CA PHE A 13 -1.85 -3.17 8.14
C PHE A 13 -2.20 -2.61 9.52
N GLU A 14 -1.74 -1.40 9.76
CA GLU A 14 -2.06 -0.68 10.98
C GLU A 14 -3.28 0.20 10.73
N ARG A 15 -3.46 1.19 11.57
CA ARG A 15 -4.60 2.08 11.49
C ARG A 15 -4.78 2.69 10.09
N THR A 16 -3.69 3.18 9.52
CA THR A 16 -3.74 3.83 8.22
C THR A 16 -3.93 2.81 7.10
N GLY A 17 -3.59 1.54 7.36
CA GLY A 17 -3.75 0.50 6.35
C GLY A 17 -5.19 0.28 5.96
N GLU A 18 -6.12 0.42 6.92
CA GLU A 18 -7.54 0.26 6.61
C GLU A 18 -8.02 1.36 5.67
N ALA A 19 -7.67 2.60 5.99
CA ALA A 19 -8.07 3.73 5.16
C ALA A 19 -7.48 3.59 3.77
N LEU A 20 -6.24 3.15 3.70
CA LEU A 20 -5.56 2.96 2.41
C LEU A 20 -6.24 1.87 1.60
N CYS A 21 -6.65 0.77 2.24
CA CYS A 21 -7.40 -0.28 1.56
C CYS A 21 -8.67 0.27 0.94
N ARG A 22 -9.44 1.05 1.70
CA ARG A 22 -10.68 1.61 1.21
C ARG A 22 -10.43 2.52 0.01
N PHE A 23 -9.42 3.34 0.12
CA PHE A 23 -9.07 4.25 -0.96
C PHE A 23 -8.73 3.49 -2.23
N LEU A 24 -7.86 2.48 -2.11
CA LEU A 24 -7.42 1.74 -3.28
C LEU A 24 -8.54 0.92 -3.90
N LEU A 25 -9.36 0.30 -3.07
CA LEU A 25 -10.51 -0.44 -3.58
C LEU A 25 -11.46 0.48 -4.33
N GLY A 26 -11.65 1.69 -3.81
CA GLY A 26 -12.50 2.67 -4.49
C GLY A 26 -11.95 3.10 -5.83
N ARG A 27 -10.66 2.92 -6.06
CA ARG A 27 -10.02 3.25 -7.32
C ARG A 27 -9.92 2.05 -8.26
N GLY A 28 -10.46 0.92 -7.85
CA GLY A 28 -10.46 -0.27 -8.70
C GLY A 28 -9.18 -1.07 -8.67
N ALA A 29 -8.29 -0.80 -7.72
CA ALA A 29 -7.04 -1.54 -7.60
C ALA A 29 -7.28 -2.92 -7.02
N ARG A 30 -6.37 -3.83 -7.32
CA ARG A 30 -6.32 -5.13 -6.67
C ARG A 30 -5.38 -4.98 -5.48
N VAL A 31 -5.91 -5.23 -4.29
CA VAL A 31 -5.17 -4.93 -3.07
C VAL A 31 -4.70 -6.20 -2.39
N ARG A 32 -3.44 -6.21 -2.03
CA ARG A 32 -2.83 -7.27 -1.23
C ARG A 32 -2.14 -6.61 -0.05
N VAL A 33 -2.21 -7.24 1.12
CA VAL A 33 -1.62 -6.70 2.33
C VAL A 33 -0.61 -7.70 2.88
N SER A 34 0.58 -7.21 3.20
CA SER A 34 1.62 -8.03 3.81
C SER A 34 1.96 -7.43 5.17
N ASP A 35 1.98 -8.26 6.21
CA ASP A 35 2.28 -7.80 7.56
C ASP A 35 3.00 -8.91 8.30
N LYS A 36 4.00 -8.55 9.09
CA LYS A 36 4.74 -9.54 9.86
C LYS A 36 3.92 -10.10 11.02
N LYS A 37 2.90 -9.37 11.46
CA LYS A 37 2.04 -9.85 12.53
C LYS A 37 1.08 -10.90 12.00
N PRO A 38 0.68 -11.86 12.85
CA PRO A 38 -0.28 -12.86 12.41
C PRO A 38 -1.67 -12.25 12.27
N ALA A 39 -2.53 -12.91 11.51
CA ALA A 39 -3.89 -12.43 11.31
C ALA A 39 -4.64 -12.24 12.63
N GLU A 40 -4.36 -13.08 13.60
CA GLU A 40 -5.03 -13.00 14.91
C GLU A 40 -4.81 -11.66 15.59
N ALA A 41 -3.71 -10.99 15.29
CA ALA A 41 -3.42 -9.71 15.92
C ALA A 41 -4.42 -8.62 15.51
N PHE A 42 -5.15 -8.84 14.43
CA PHE A 42 -6.09 -7.85 13.90
C PHE A 42 -7.54 -8.18 14.17
N GLY A 43 -7.81 -9.33 14.81
CA GLY A 43 -9.16 -9.73 15.15
C GLY A 43 -10.03 -9.87 13.91
N THR A 44 -11.19 -9.24 13.91
CA THR A 44 -12.11 -9.34 12.78
C THR A 44 -11.92 -8.23 11.74
N LYS A 45 -10.93 -7.38 11.92
CA LYS A 45 -10.73 -6.26 11.00
C LYS A 45 -10.48 -6.70 9.57
N LEU A 46 -9.89 -7.86 9.40
CA LEU A 46 -9.55 -8.34 8.05
C LEU A 46 -10.75 -8.88 7.30
N ASP A 47 -11.78 -9.33 8.02
CA ASP A 47 -12.89 -10.05 7.41
C ASP A 47 -13.63 -9.22 6.36
N ASP A 48 -13.90 -7.96 6.67
CA ASP A 48 -14.63 -7.10 5.79
C ASP A 48 -13.88 -6.89 4.47
N PHE A 49 -12.58 -6.66 4.59
CA PHE A 49 -11.75 -6.43 3.40
C PHE A 49 -11.53 -7.72 2.61
N ALA A 50 -11.40 -8.84 3.31
CA ALA A 50 -11.27 -10.11 2.61
C ALA A 50 -12.51 -10.39 1.78
N GLY A 51 -13.69 -10.00 2.30
CA GLY A 51 -14.92 -10.15 1.56
C GLY A 51 -14.98 -9.27 0.33
N ARG A 52 -14.13 -8.25 0.25
CA ARG A 52 -14.06 -7.36 -0.90
C ARG A 52 -12.93 -7.72 -1.85
N GLY A 53 -12.28 -8.86 -1.62
CA GLY A 53 -11.25 -9.34 -2.52
C GLY A 53 -9.83 -9.00 -2.13
N VAL A 54 -9.64 -8.39 -0.96
CA VAL A 54 -8.28 -8.10 -0.48
C VAL A 54 -7.63 -9.40 -0.02
N VAL A 55 -6.39 -9.63 -0.47
CA VAL A 55 -5.62 -10.81 -0.09
C VAL A 55 -4.68 -10.42 1.04
N PHE A 56 -4.77 -11.13 2.15
CA PHE A 56 -3.91 -10.86 3.31
C PHE A 56 -2.84 -11.93 3.44
N GLU A 57 -1.59 -11.48 3.52
CA GLU A 57 -0.43 -12.35 3.74
C GLU A 57 0.17 -11.95 5.07
N MET A 58 -0.32 -12.58 6.12
CA MET A 58 0.04 -12.22 7.48
C MET A 58 1.06 -13.20 8.04
N GLY A 59 1.80 -12.74 9.05
CA GLY A 59 2.79 -13.58 9.71
C GLY A 59 4.12 -13.64 9.00
N GLY A 60 4.39 -12.71 8.11
CA GLY A 60 5.65 -12.66 7.39
C GLY A 60 5.47 -12.01 6.04
N HIS A 61 6.58 -11.77 5.36
CA HIS A 61 6.56 -11.14 4.05
C HIS A 61 7.03 -12.12 3.01
N ARG A 62 6.28 -12.24 1.92
CA ARG A 62 6.62 -13.12 0.80
C ARG A 62 7.30 -12.29 -0.28
N PRO A 63 8.57 -12.57 -0.59
CA PRO A 63 9.27 -11.76 -1.60
C PRO A 63 8.56 -11.74 -2.94
N GLU A 64 7.93 -12.84 -3.32
CA GLU A 64 7.23 -12.92 -4.60
C GLU A 64 6.16 -11.84 -4.72
N SER A 65 5.43 -11.60 -3.63
CA SER A 65 4.36 -10.61 -3.67
C SER A 65 4.90 -9.21 -3.92
N PHE A 66 6.09 -8.93 -3.40
CA PHE A 66 6.73 -7.64 -3.62
C PHE A 66 7.17 -7.48 -5.08
N LEU A 67 7.71 -8.56 -5.65
CA LEU A 67 8.22 -8.49 -7.02
C LEU A 67 7.10 -8.45 -8.05
N GLU A 68 5.93 -9.00 -7.72
CA GLU A 68 4.80 -9.04 -8.63
C GLU A 68 3.90 -7.80 -8.53
N ALA A 69 4.14 -6.96 -7.56
CA ALA A 69 3.32 -5.77 -7.36
C ALA A 69 3.57 -4.75 -8.44
N ASP A 70 2.54 -4.02 -8.80
CA ASP A 70 2.67 -2.86 -9.68
C ASP A 70 3.00 -1.60 -8.88
N LEU A 71 2.70 -1.62 -7.59
CA LEU A 71 2.99 -0.51 -6.68
C LEU A 71 3.07 -1.06 -5.27
N ILE A 72 4.05 -0.62 -4.51
CA ILE A 72 4.20 -0.98 -3.11
C ILE A 72 4.00 0.27 -2.26
N VAL A 73 3.14 0.16 -1.25
CA VAL A 73 2.86 1.28 -0.35
C VAL A 73 3.15 0.82 1.09
N PRO A 74 4.33 1.13 1.62
CA PRO A 74 4.63 0.79 3.01
C PRO A 74 4.00 1.79 3.97
N SER A 75 3.52 1.28 5.09
CA SER A 75 3.03 2.13 6.17
C SER A 75 4.19 2.85 6.84
N PRO A 76 3.92 4.01 7.46
CA PRO A 76 5.00 4.80 8.04
C PRO A 76 5.85 4.06 9.08
N GLY A 77 5.26 3.11 9.80
CA GLY A 77 5.99 2.41 10.84
C GLY A 77 6.82 1.22 10.36
N VAL A 78 6.79 0.94 9.07
CA VAL A 78 7.51 -0.22 8.53
C VAL A 78 8.98 0.12 8.36
N PRO A 79 9.89 -0.68 8.95
CA PRO A 79 11.31 -0.43 8.76
C PRO A 79 11.74 -0.79 7.34
N PRO A 80 12.95 -0.39 6.94
CA PRO A 80 13.46 -0.82 5.65
C PRO A 80 13.50 -2.35 5.55
N LEU A 81 12.94 -2.87 4.49
CA LEU A 81 12.87 -4.32 4.27
C LEU A 81 13.67 -4.69 3.04
N ALA A 82 14.34 -5.86 3.11
CA ALA A 82 15.06 -6.36 1.96
C ALA A 82 14.12 -6.62 0.78
N GLU A 83 12.91 -7.07 1.07
CA GLU A 83 11.92 -7.33 0.04
C GLU A 83 11.55 -6.06 -0.73
N ILE A 84 11.42 -4.96 -0.03
CA ILE A 84 11.12 -3.68 -0.68
C ILE A 84 12.30 -3.24 -1.53
N ARG A 85 13.51 -3.39 -1.00
CA ARG A 85 14.70 -3.02 -1.75
C ARG A 85 14.82 -3.82 -3.05
N ALA A 86 14.60 -5.13 -2.95
CA ALA A 86 14.69 -6.00 -4.13
C ALA A 86 13.67 -5.61 -5.18
N ALA A 87 12.45 -5.30 -4.76
CA ALA A 87 11.41 -4.89 -5.69
C ALA A 87 11.76 -3.56 -6.34
N ARG A 88 12.29 -2.63 -5.56
CA ARG A 88 12.67 -1.33 -6.08
C ARG A 88 13.77 -1.47 -7.13
N GLU A 89 14.72 -2.36 -6.88
CA GLU A 89 15.81 -2.62 -7.84
C GLU A 89 15.28 -3.22 -9.12
N LYS A 90 14.17 -3.94 -9.04
CA LYS A 90 13.55 -4.53 -10.23
C LYS A 90 12.67 -3.52 -10.97
N GLY A 91 12.48 -2.35 -10.42
CA GLY A 91 11.71 -1.31 -11.07
C GLY A 91 10.30 -1.14 -10.54
N VAL A 92 9.93 -1.83 -9.46
CA VAL A 92 8.61 -1.66 -8.88
C VAL A 92 8.56 -0.33 -8.13
N PRO A 93 7.61 0.55 -8.44
CA PRO A 93 7.50 1.82 -7.72
C PRO A 93 7.11 1.59 -6.26
N VAL A 94 7.73 2.36 -5.39
CA VAL A 94 7.44 2.32 -3.95
C VAL A 94 7.08 3.74 -3.53
N LEU A 95 5.85 3.93 -3.07
CA LEU A 95 5.37 5.23 -2.64
C LEU A 95 4.87 5.13 -1.22
N SER A 96 5.21 6.12 -0.40
CA SER A 96 4.61 6.20 0.93
C SER A 96 3.14 6.58 0.80
N GLU A 97 2.40 6.42 1.90
CA GLU A 97 1.00 6.82 1.92
C GLU A 97 0.86 8.30 1.59
N ILE A 98 1.77 9.11 2.12
CA ILE A 98 1.73 10.55 1.90
C ILE A 98 2.00 10.86 0.44
N GLU A 99 2.98 10.21 -0.14
CA GLU A 99 3.31 10.40 -1.56
C GLU A 99 2.13 10.02 -2.44
N LEU A 100 1.49 8.90 -2.12
CA LEU A 100 0.34 8.44 -2.89
C LEU A 100 -0.81 9.43 -2.80
N ALA A 101 -1.10 9.89 -1.57
CA ALA A 101 -2.17 10.86 -1.38
C ALA A 101 -1.88 12.14 -2.15
N TYR A 102 -0.64 12.57 -2.14
CA TYR A 102 -0.24 13.77 -2.85
C TYR A 102 -0.50 13.64 -4.36
N LEU A 103 -0.19 12.50 -4.92
CA LEU A 103 -0.41 12.28 -6.34
C LEU A 103 -1.88 12.44 -6.73
N PHE A 104 -2.77 11.96 -5.88
CA PHE A 104 -4.19 12.02 -6.19
C PHE A 104 -4.85 13.33 -5.81
N LEU A 105 -4.20 14.12 -4.97
CA LEU A 105 -4.76 15.41 -4.56
C LEU A 105 -4.07 16.59 -5.22
N ARG A 106 -3.03 16.33 -5.99
CA ARG A 106 -2.20 17.42 -6.49
C ARG A 106 -2.96 18.41 -7.36
N GLY A 107 -4.03 17.97 -7.99
CA GLY A 107 -4.86 18.88 -8.77
C GLY A 107 -5.47 19.98 -7.93
N ARG A 108 -5.61 19.71 -6.63
CA ARG A 108 -6.20 20.66 -5.70
C ARG A 108 -5.16 21.39 -4.88
N ILE A 109 -4.13 20.67 -4.44
CA ILE A 109 -3.19 21.23 -3.48
C ILE A 109 -1.86 21.60 -4.08
N VAL A 110 -1.66 21.32 -5.33
CA VAL A 110 -0.42 21.67 -5.99
C VAL A 110 -0.15 23.16 -5.88
N ALA A 111 -1.20 23.96 -5.95
CA ALA A 111 -1.04 25.39 -5.82
C ALA A 111 -0.45 25.78 -4.45
N ILE A 112 -0.79 25.00 -3.44
CA ILE A 112 -0.29 25.22 -2.10
C ILE A 112 1.11 24.65 -1.95
N THR A 113 1.26 23.37 -2.31
CA THR A 113 2.53 22.70 -2.13
C THR A 113 3.55 23.12 -3.16
N GLY A 114 3.09 23.52 -4.33
CA GLY A 114 3.99 24.02 -5.35
C GLY A 114 4.71 25.28 -4.89
N SER A 115 4.06 26.05 -4.09
CA SER A 115 4.68 27.26 -3.55
C SER A 115 5.73 26.91 -2.51
N ASN A 116 5.59 25.79 -1.83
CA ASN A 116 6.59 25.32 -0.90
C ASN A 116 7.81 24.84 -1.64
N GLY A 117 7.53 24.49 -2.75
CA GLY A 117 8.56 23.98 -3.56
C GLY A 117 9.54 23.12 -2.82
N LYS A 118 9.27 23.61 -2.48
CA LYS A 118 10.06 23.21 -2.09
C LYS A 118 10.64 22.94 -2.17
#